data_7fe6d65706228b046fb41becdfb961d8
#
_entry.id   7fe6d65706228b046fb41becdfb961d8
#
_cell.length_a   1.000
_cell.length_b   1.000
_cell.length_c   1.000
_cell.angle_alpha   90.00
_cell.angle_beta   90.00
_cell.angle_gamma   90.00
#
_symmetry.space_group_name_H-M   'P 1'
#
loop_
_entity.id
_entity.type
_entity.pdbx_description
1 polymer ?
#
loop_
_entity_poly.entity_id
_entity_poly.type
_entity_poly.pdbx_seq_one_letter_code
_entity_poly.pdbx_strand_id
1 'polypeptide(L)'
;MDLKLLLQYPKAVQVLLAALQKSPASLPKLEKLLPPEIPAAALLSAMEQAGFLTKTGSRYVLQQEALEQMQQFLQLYAAVQNQQAEQDFTHFLAAQREAETQHAMLVTELAFFESVVSGNSDTVHLLYTPLGGKGYGELSRDPLRNLKYHLVITISMLTRYCIQGGMPQEEAFNLSDLYIQRTDTAVSEAQIHVLHYQAIQDFTGKMRRLQDNRRWC
;
A
#
# COMPACT_ATOMS: atom_id res chain seq x y z
N MET A 1 -2.42 23.61 24.62
CA MET A 1 -1.22 22.94 24.07
C MET A 1 -1.68 21.96 23.02
N ASP A 2 -1.46 22.26 21.77
CA ASP A 2 -1.99 21.41 20.68
C ASP A 2 -0.95 20.35 20.24
N LEU A 3 -0.72 19.37 21.12
CA LEU A 3 0.14 18.22 20.82
C LEU A 3 -0.40 17.36 19.68
N LYS A 4 -1.70 17.45 19.36
CA LYS A 4 -2.31 16.68 18.26
C LYS A 4 -1.67 17.02 16.91
N LEU A 5 -1.36 18.30 16.69
CA LEU A 5 -0.70 18.72 15.45
C LEU A 5 0.71 18.12 15.30
N LEU A 6 1.48 18.05 16.38
CA LEU A 6 2.82 17.46 16.36
C LEU A 6 2.76 15.94 16.08
N LEU A 7 1.74 15.26 16.60
CA LEU A 7 1.51 13.83 16.36
C LEU A 7 0.98 13.52 14.96
N GLN A 8 0.31 14.49 14.33
CA GLN A 8 -0.17 14.35 12.97
C GLN A 8 0.98 14.35 11.94
N TYR A 9 2.08 15.05 12.24
CA TYR A 9 3.22 15.20 11.34
C TYR A 9 4.57 14.82 12.00
N PRO A 10 4.74 13.61 12.55
CA PRO A 10 5.92 13.24 13.35
C PRO A 10 7.23 13.32 12.54
N LYS A 11 7.21 12.94 11.26
CA LYS A 11 8.37 13.04 10.37
C LYS A 11 8.78 14.51 10.12
N ALA A 12 7.82 15.40 9.93
CA ALA A 12 8.09 16.82 9.76
C ALA A 12 8.69 17.43 11.01
N VAL A 13 8.18 17.06 12.19
CA VAL A 13 8.76 17.47 13.49
C VAL A 13 10.22 17.01 13.61
N GLN A 14 10.53 15.76 13.25
CA GLN A 14 11.91 15.25 13.25
C GLN A 14 12.84 16.02 12.32
N VAL A 15 12.37 16.36 11.10
CA VAL A 15 13.13 17.16 10.12
C VAL A 15 13.43 18.57 10.67
N LEU A 16 12.43 19.23 11.28
CA LEU A 16 12.59 20.55 11.88
C LEU A 16 13.57 20.51 13.07
N LEU A 17 13.46 19.51 13.94
CA LEU A 17 14.39 19.32 15.07
C LEU A 17 15.83 19.11 14.58
N ALA A 18 16.03 18.22 13.61
CA ALA A 18 17.35 17.94 13.05
C ALA A 18 17.98 19.18 12.37
N ALA A 19 17.18 20.03 11.73
CA ALA A 19 17.65 21.27 11.15
C ALA A 19 18.04 22.29 12.21
N LEU A 20 17.20 22.46 13.25
CA LEU A 20 17.42 23.42 14.34
C LEU A 20 18.53 22.98 15.28
N GLN A 21 18.80 21.69 15.40
CA GLN A 21 19.93 21.16 16.14
C GLN A 21 21.28 21.58 15.54
N LYS A 22 21.34 21.76 14.23
CA LYS A 22 22.56 22.23 13.52
C LYS A 22 22.78 23.72 13.68
N SER A 23 21.73 24.53 13.61
CA SER A 23 21.80 25.99 13.77
C SER A 23 20.42 26.63 13.88
N PRO A 24 20.29 27.77 14.60
CA PRO A 24 19.06 28.57 14.59
C PRO A 24 18.66 28.96 13.17
N ALA A 25 17.38 28.82 12.83
CA ALA A 25 16.88 29.05 11.48
C ALA A 25 15.59 29.89 11.46
N SER A 26 15.40 30.64 10.37
CA SER A 26 14.19 31.42 10.14
C SER A 26 13.08 30.55 9.54
N LEU A 27 11.81 31.00 9.68
CA LEU A 27 10.65 30.31 9.12
C LEU A 27 10.82 30.00 7.62
N PRO A 28 11.21 30.94 6.73
CA PRO A 28 11.34 30.63 5.30
C PRO A 28 12.40 29.57 4.98
N LYS A 29 13.41 29.40 5.84
CA LYS A 29 14.43 28.36 5.70
C LYS A 29 13.88 27.00 6.11
N LEU A 30 13.07 26.95 7.16
CA LEU A 30 12.47 25.71 7.68
C LEU A 30 11.32 25.22 6.80
N GLU A 31 10.52 26.12 6.24
CA GLU A 31 9.45 25.78 5.29
C GLU A 31 9.97 25.05 4.06
N LYS A 32 11.14 25.43 3.55
CA LYS A 32 11.77 24.78 2.39
C LYS A 32 12.21 23.34 2.64
N LEU A 33 12.25 22.90 3.90
CA LEU A 33 12.62 21.54 4.26
C LEU A 33 11.44 20.57 4.28
N LEU A 34 10.22 21.10 4.21
CA LEU A 34 8.98 20.36 4.31
C LEU A 34 8.20 20.42 2.99
N PRO A 35 7.40 19.39 2.67
CA PRO A 35 6.42 19.47 1.60
C PRO A 35 5.44 20.64 1.82
N PRO A 36 4.95 21.29 0.74
CA PRO A 36 4.12 22.49 0.82
C PRO A 36 2.76 22.26 1.52
N GLU A 37 2.30 21.02 1.58
CA GLU A 37 1.05 20.64 2.26
C GLU A 37 1.18 20.64 3.79
N ILE A 38 2.42 20.65 4.32
CA ILE A 38 2.67 20.59 5.77
C ILE A 38 2.75 22.00 6.34
N PRO A 39 1.91 22.34 7.34
CA PRO A 39 1.81 23.68 7.89
C PRO A 39 3.00 23.99 8.82
N ALA A 40 4.17 24.27 8.26
CA ALA A 40 5.42 24.50 9.01
C ALA A 40 5.30 25.58 10.09
N ALA A 41 4.63 26.69 9.78
CA ALA A 41 4.42 27.80 10.73
C ALA A 41 3.59 27.34 11.95
N ALA A 42 2.53 26.56 11.72
CA ALA A 42 1.70 26.03 12.80
C ALA A 42 2.45 25.00 13.63
N LEU A 43 3.26 24.13 13.01
CA LEU A 43 4.11 23.16 13.71
C LEU A 43 5.15 23.87 14.61
N LEU A 44 5.83 24.87 14.09
CA LEU A 44 6.80 25.65 14.87
C LEU A 44 6.14 26.40 16.02
N SER A 45 4.95 26.97 15.82
CA SER A 45 4.17 27.59 16.89
C SER A 45 3.76 26.57 17.97
N ALA A 46 3.31 25.37 17.59
CA ALA A 46 2.97 24.30 18.51
C ALA A 46 4.21 23.82 19.30
N MET A 47 5.38 23.72 18.64
CA MET A 47 6.64 23.34 19.29
C MET A 47 7.12 24.42 20.26
N GLU A 48 6.92 25.71 19.93
CA GLU A 48 7.22 26.84 20.82
C GLU A 48 6.30 26.84 22.06
N GLN A 49 4.99 26.67 21.86
CA GLN A 49 4.02 26.55 22.98
C GLN A 49 4.29 25.34 23.88
N ALA A 50 4.83 24.28 23.32
CA ALA A 50 5.24 23.09 24.07
C ALA A 50 6.59 23.24 24.78
N GLY A 51 7.28 24.38 24.60
CA GLY A 51 8.60 24.65 25.24
C GLY A 51 9.80 24.01 24.55
N PHE A 52 9.62 23.44 23.36
CA PHE A 52 10.71 22.82 22.58
C PHE A 52 11.57 23.85 21.86
N LEU A 53 10.99 24.97 21.50
CA LEU A 53 11.63 26.05 20.78
C LEU A 53 11.44 27.39 21.50
N THR A 54 12.37 28.32 21.25
CA THR A 54 12.16 29.73 21.53
C THR A 54 12.35 30.51 20.23
N LYS A 55 11.53 31.55 20.05
CA LYS A 55 11.69 32.49 18.95
C LYS A 55 12.50 33.68 19.39
N THR A 56 13.68 33.89 18.82
CA THR A 56 14.54 35.04 19.10
C THR A 56 14.62 35.88 17.81
N GLY A 57 13.91 37.01 17.80
CA GLY A 57 13.76 37.85 16.60
C GLY A 57 13.04 37.08 15.49
N SER A 58 13.70 36.88 14.35
CA SER A 58 13.17 36.16 13.19
C SER A 58 13.60 34.68 13.14
N ARG A 59 14.29 34.17 14.14
CA ARG A 59 14.87 32.81 14.16
C ARG A 59 14.29 31.97 15.28
N TYR A 60 14.12 30.68 15.01
CA TYR A 60 13.80 29.65 16.00
C TYR A 60 15.07 29.02 16.54
N VAL A 61 15.11 28.82 17.82
CA VAL A 61 16.25 28.24 18.59
C VAL A 61 15.71 27.02 19.34
N LEU A 62 16.37 25.88 19.18
CA LEU A 62 16.01 24.65 19.88
C LEU A 62 16.45 24.74 21.38
N GLN A 63 15.54 24.38 22.27
CA GLN A 63 15.85 24.19 23.68
C GLN A 63 16.48 22.81 23.88
N GLN A 64 17.72 22.75 24.33
CA GLN A 64 18.51 21.51 24.34
C GLN A 64 17.93 20.44 25.28
N GLU A 65 17.40 20.85 26.44
CA GLU A 65 16.70 19.96 27.38
C GLU A 65 15.39 19.39 26.83
N ALA A 66 14.74 20.13 25.92
CA ALA A 66 13.51 19.72 25.29
C ALA A 66 13.70 18.71 24.14
N LEU A 67 14.90 18.65 23.56
CA LEU A 67 15.21 17.69 22.48
C LEU A 67 15.13 16.25 22.98
N GLU A 68 15.70 15.94 24.11
CA GLU A 68 15.65 14.59 24.70
C GLU A 68 14.22 14.17 25.03
N GLN A 69 13.47 15.11 25.66
CA GLN A 69 12.06 14.87 25.98
C GLN A 69 11.20 14.62 24.72
N MET A 70 11.43 15.37 23.64
CA MET A 70 10.72 15.17 22.38
C MET A 70 11.10 13.85 21.72
N GLN A 71 12.37 13.47 21.73
CA GLN A 71 12.83 12.19 21.20
C GLN A 71 12.21 11.02 21.98
N GLN A 72 12.20 11.07 23.28
CA GLN A 72 11.54 10.07 24.13
C GLN A 72 10.04 10.00 23.85
N PHE A 73 9.38 11.16 23.73
CA PHE A 73 7.95 11.21 23.39
C PHE A 73 7.64 10.58 22.03
N LEU A 74 8.43 10.89 20.99
CA LEU A 74 8.23 10.30 19.66
C LEU A 74 8.50 8.78 19.66
N GLN A 75 9.46 8.31 20.44
CA GLN A 75 9.72 6.87 20.61
C GLN A 75 8.56 6.16 21.32
N LEU A 76 8.05 6.74 22.42
CA LEU A 76 6.90 6.21 23.13
C LEU A 76 5.64 6.20 22.26
N TYR A 77 5.41 7.26 21.49
CA TYR A 77 4.28 7.30 20.55
C TYR A 77 4.39 6.22 19.48
N ALA A 78 5.57 6.01 18.89
CA ALA A 78 5.79 4.94 17.92
C ALA A 78 5.59 3.55 18.55
N ALA A 79 6.03 3.34 19.78
CA ALA A 79 5.84 2.08 20.50
C ALA A 79 4.35 1.78 20.76
N VAL A 80 3.57 2.80 21.17
CA VAL A 80 2.13 2.67 21.38
C VAL A 80 1.40 2.35 20.08
N GLN A 81 1.77 3.00 18.97
CA GLN A 81 1.17 2.70 17.64
C GLN A 81 1.47 1.27 17.20
N ASN A 82 2.69 0.78 17.40
CA ASN A 82 3.06 -0.60 17.07
C ASN A 82 2.29 -1.60 17.93
N GLN A 83 2.14 -1.34 19.24
CA GLN A 83 1.36 -2.20 20.13
C GLN A 83 -0.12 -2.26 19.72
N GLN A 84 -0.68 -1.13 19.31
CA GLN A 84 -2.07 -1.08 18.80
C GLN A 84 -2.22 -1.95 17.54
N ALA A 85 -1.29 -1.84 16.58
CA ALA A 85 -1.31 -2.64 15.36
C ALA A 85 -1.21 -4.16 15.65
N GLU A 86 -0.39 -4.57 16.62
CA GLU A 86 -0.31 -5.97 17.05
C GLU A 86 -1.60 -6.46 17.70
N GLN A 87 -2.23 -5.63 18.53
CA GLN A 87 -3.52 -5.95 19.13
C GLN A 87 -4.62 -6.08 18.06
N ASP A 88 -4.70 -5.13 17.12
CA ASP A 88 -5.66 -5.16 16.01
C ASP A 88 -5.47 -6.43 15.17
N PHE A 89 -4.22 -6.82 14.87
CA PHE A 89 -3.92 -8.05 14.15
C PHE A 89 -4.34 -9.30 14.94
N THR A 90 -4.10 -9.33 16.25
CA THR A 90 -4.50 -10.45 17.11
C THR A 90 -6.01 -10.61 17.14
N HIS A 91 -6.76 -9.51 17.28
CA HIS A 91 -8.22 -9.51 17.21
C HIS A 91 -8.74 -9.96 15.85
N PHE A 92 -8.12 -9.51 14.77
CA PHE A 92 -8.44 -9.94 13.42
C PHE A 92 -8.25 -11.45 13.23
N LEU A 93 -7.13 -12.01 13.70
CA LEU A 93 -6.88 -13.46 13.65
C LEU A 93 -7.90 -14.27 14.46
N ALA A 94 -8.28 -13.78 15.63
CA ALA A 94 -9.30 -14.42 16.45
C ALA A 94 -10.66 -14.47 15.73
N ALA A 95 -11.09 -13.34 15.17
CA ALA A 95 -12.32 -13.24 14.40
C ALA A 95 -12.32 -14.15 13.15
N GLN A 96 -11.19 -14.27 12.45
CA GLN A 96 -11.07 -15.19 11.32
C GLN A 96 -11.17 -16.67 11.73
N ARG A 97 -10.58 -17.05 12.88
CA ARG A 97 -10.71 -18.42 13.41
C ARG A 97 -12.15 -18.75 13.79
N GLU A 98 -12.87 -17.81 14.42
CA GLU A 98 -14.28 -17.99 14.77
C GLU A 98 -15.17 -18.11 13.52
N ALA A 99 -14.85 -17.40 12.44
CA ALA A 99 -15.56 -17.46 11.16
C ALA A 99 -15.19 -18.68 10.31
N GLU A 100 -14.28 -19.55 10.76
CA GLU A 100 -13.74 -20.71 10.00
C GLU A 100 -13.25 -20.31 8.59
N THR A 101 -12.73 -19.10 8.43
CA THR A 101 -12.28 -18.58 7.15
C THR A 101 -10.99 -19.30 6.73
N GLN A 102 -11.08 -20.15 5.71
CA GLN A 102 -9.91 -20.83 5.12
C GLN A 102 -9.53 -20.11 3.83
N HIS A 103 -8.26 -19.71 3.72
CA HIS A 103 -7.70 -19.19 2.48
C HIS A 103 -7.43 -20.33 1.49
N ALA A 104 -7.45 -20.02 0.20
CA ALA A 104 -7.06 -20.97 -0.85
C ALA A 104 -5.65 -21.52 -0.57
N MET A 105 -5.43 -22.79 -0.88
CA MET A 105 -4.11 -23.38 -0.74
C MET A 105 -3.14 -22.72 -1.74
N LEU A 106 -2.01 -22.24 -1.25
CA LEU A 106 -0.97 -21.62 -2.07
C LEU A 106 -0.57 -22.49 -3.28
N VAL A 107 -0.53 -23.81 -3.12
CA VAL A 107 -0.21 -24.75 -4.22
C VAL A 107 -1.20 -24.63 -5.38
N THR A 108 -2.50 -24.49 -5.10
CA THR A 108 -3.53 -24.34 -6.14
C THR A 108 -3.39 -22.99 -6.86
N GLU A 109 -3.11 -21.93 -6.10
CA GLU A 109 -2.89 -20.60 -6.65
C GLU A 109 -1.65 -20.56 -7.55
N LEU A 110 -0.54 -21.15 -7.10
CA LEU A 110 0.69 -21.25 -7.92
C LEU A 110 0.44 -22.03 -9.21
N ALA A 111 -0.23 -23.20 -9.14
CA ALA A 111 -0.56 -24.00 -10.30
C ALA A 111 -1.43 -23.21 -11.33
N PHE A 112 -2.35 -22.39 -10.85
CA PHE A 112 -3.14 -21.50 -11.71
C PHE A 112 -2.26 -20.49 -12.45
N PHE A 113 -1.39 -19.75 -11.74
CA PHE A 113 -0.50 -18.76 -12.37
C PHE A 113 0.51 -19.42 -13.33
N GLU A 114 1.04 -20.59 -12.99
CA GLU A 114 1.91 -21.36 -13.88
C GLU A 114 1.17 -21.79 -15.18
N SER A 115 -0.10 -22.13 -15.08
CA SER A 115 -0.92 -22.46 -16.26
C SER A 115 -1.12 -21.26 -17.19
N VAL A 116 -1.28 -20.06 -16.63
CA VAL A 116 -1.32 -18.80 -17.40
C VAL A 116 0.01 -18.54 -18.08
N VAL A 117 1.11 -18.67 -17.36
CA VAL A 117 2.47 -18.46 -17.90
C VAL A 117 2.80 -19.44 -19.02
N SER A 118 2.36 -20.68 -18.91
CA SER A 118 2.53 -21.69 -19.99
C SER A 118 1.64 -21.44 -21.19
N GLY A 119 0.65 -20.54 -21.09
CA GLY A 119 -0.33 -20.28 -22.14
C GLY A 119 -1.35 -21.40 -22.34
N ASN A 120 -1.47 -22.30 -21.35
CA ASN A 120 -2.36 -23.48 -21.42
C ASN A 120 -3.80 -23.10 -21.02
N SER A 121 -4.60 -22.71 -22.01
CA SER A 121 -5.99 -22.26 -21.79
C SER A 121 -6.88 -23.34 -21.16
N ASP A 122 -6.65 -24.62 -21.45
CA ASP A 122 -7.48 -25.71 -20.93
C ASP A 122 -7.22 -25.88 -19.41
N THR A 123 -5.96 -25.85 -19.00
CA THR A 123 -5.59 -25.90 -17.57
C THR A 123 -6.04 -24.65 -16.83
N VAL A 124 -5.90 -23.46 -17.44
CA VAL A 124 -6.43 -22.20 -16.87
C VAL A 124 -7.93 -22.31 -16.63
N HIS A 125 -8.66 -22.85 -17.58
CA HIS A 125 -10.12 -23.04 -17.46
C HIS A 125 -10.50 -24.02 -16.35
N LEU A 126 -9.72 -25.09 -16.20
CA LEU A 126 -9.91 -26.10 -15.15
C LEU A 126 -9.64 -25.54 -13.74
N LEU A 127 -8.61 -24.69 -13.61
CA LEU A 127 -8.19 -24.14 -12.33
C LEU A 127 -8.85 -22.79 -12.00
N TYR A 128 -9.62 -22.22 -12.94
CA TYR A 128 -10.30 -20.94 -12.74
C TYR A 128 -11.30 -21.00 -11.59
N THR A 129 -11.15 -20.07 -10.66
CA THR A 129 -12.08 -19.86 -9.55
C THR A 129 -12.64 -18.44 -9.62
N PRO A 130 -13.97 -18.24 -9.67
CA PRO A 130 -14.56 -16.92 -9.59
C PRO A 130 -14.19 -16.19 -8.32
N LEU A 131 -14.01 -14.87 -8.41
CA LEU A 131 -13.75 -14.02 -7.24
C LEU A 131 -14.89 -14.15 -6.21
N GLY A 132 -14.56 -14.05 -4.92
CA GLY A 132 -15.52 -14.16 -3.82
C GLY A 132 -15.97 -15.59 -3.52
N GLY A 133 -15.40 -16.62 -4.16
CA GLY A 133 -15.59 -18.02 -3.83
C GLY A 133 -14.87 -18.44 -2.54
N LYS A 134 -14.97 -19.73 -2.20
CA LYS A 134 -14.22 -20.28 -1.07
C LYS A 134 -12.72 -20.04 -1.24
N GLY A 135 -12.08 -19.57 -0.19
CA GLY A 135 -10.63 -19.29 -0.17
C GLY A 135 -10.26 -17.82 -0.39
N TYR A 136 -11.23 -16.96 -0.73
CA TYR A 136 -11.01 -15.51 -0.72
C TYR A 136 -11.35 -14.93 0.65
N GLY A 137 -10.41 -14.18 1.24
CA GLY A 137 -10.64 -13.46 2.50
C GLY A 137 -11.57 -12.25 2.31
N GLU A 138 -12.12 -11.75 3.41
CA GLU A 138 -12.88 -10.50 3.40
C GLU A 138 -11.93 -9.31 3.52
N LEU A 139 -11.73 -8.57 2.42
CA LEU A 139 -10.89 -7.37 2.35
C LEU A 139 -11.70 -6.08 2.55
N SER A 140 -13.03 -6.16 2.40
CA SER A 140 -13.96 -5.05 2.60
C SER A 140 -15.34 -5.56 2.94
N ARG A 141 -16.05 -4.84 3.83
CA ARG A 141 -17.46 -5.08 4.15
C ARG A 141 -18.41 -4.73 2.98
N ASP A 142 -17.97 -3.89 2.05
CA ASP A 142 -18.69 -3.58 0.82
C ASP A 142 -18.39 -4.69 -0.21
N PRO A 143 -19.40 -5.45 -0.69
CA PRO A 143 -19.17 -6.59 -1.58
C PRO A 143 -18.49 -6.22 -2.89
N LEU A 144 -18.90 -5.13 -3.53
CA LEU A 144 -18.31 -4.67 -4.78
C LEU A 144 -16.84 -4.26 -4.58
N ARG A 145 -16.55 -3.54 -3.50
CA ARG A 145 -15.18 -3.12 -3.16
C ARG A 145 -14.31 -4.33 -2.82
N ASN A 146 -14.87 -5.32 -2.13
CA ASN A 146 -14.18 -6.58 -1.84
C ASN A 146 -13.72 -7.28 -3.13
N LEU A 147 -14.61 -7.42 -4.10
CA LEU A 147 -14.28 -8.01 -5.40
C LEU A 147 -13.28 -7.18 -6.19
N LYS A 148 -13.37 -5.85 -6.16
CA LYS A 148 -12.39 -4.94 -6.79
C LYS A 148 -10.99 -5.18 -6.23
N TYR A 149 -10.83 -5.30 -4.92
CA TYR A 149 -9.53 -5.55 -4.29
C TYR A 149 -8.95 -6.89 -4.71
N HIS A 150 -9.74 -7.95 -4.71
CA HIS A 150 -9.30 -9.26 -5.18
C HIS A 150 -8.90 -9.25 -6.66
N LEU A 151 -9.65 -8.54 -7.51
CA LEU A 151 -9.31 -8.40 -8.92
C LEU A 151 -7.98 -7.67 -9.12
N VAL A 152 -7.74 -6.57 -8.41
CA VAL A 152 -6.46 -5.82 -8.47
C VAL A 152 -5.29 -6.71 -8.02
N ILE A 153 -5.47 -7.50 -6.96
CA ILE A 153 -4.45 -8.46 -6.50
C ILE A 153 -4.17 -9.50 -7.59
N THR A 154 -5.21 -10.10 -8.17
CA THR A 154 -5.07 -11.09 -9.25
C THR A 154 -4.33 -10.52 -10.45
N ILE A 155 -4.71 -9.32 -10.93
CA ILE A 155 -4.03 -8.64 -12.04
C ILE A 155 -2.56 -8.39 -11.70
N SER A 156 -2.26 -7.94 -10.49
CA SER A 156 -0.89 -7.68 -10.03
C SER A 156 -0.04 -8.95 -10.01
N MET A 157 -0.61 -10.08 -9.61
CA MET A 157 0.06 -11.38 -9.63
C MET A 157 0.27 -11.87 -11.07
N LEU A 158 -0.77 -11.86 -11.92
CA LEU A 158 -0.67 -12.20 -13.35
C LEU A 158 0.46 -11.44 -14.02
N THR A 159 0.54 -10.13 -13.81
CA THR A 159 1.57 -9.26 -14.37
C THR A 159 2.97 -9.77 -14.03
N ARG A 160 3.24 -10.03 -12.75
CA ARG A 160 4.56 -10.46 -12.29
C ARG A 160 4.94 -11.85 -12.77
N TYR A 161 4.00 -12.79 -12.71
CA TYR A 161 4.24 -14.14 -13.21
C TYR A 161 4.49 -14.15 -14.72
N CYS A 162 3.73 -13.38 -15.50
CA CYS A 162 3.92 -13.29 -16.95
C CYS A 162 5.25 -12.62 -17.31
N ILE A 163 5.70 -11.58 -16.59
CA ILE A 163 7.04 -10.99 -16.75
C ILE A 163 8.13 -12.04 -16.47
N GLN A 164 8.03 -12.80 -15.38
CA GLN A 164 8.95 -13.89 -15.08
C GLN A 164 8.95 -14.98 -16.17
N GLY A 165 7.79 -15.24 -16.78
CA GLY A 165 7.61 -16.15 -17.91
C GLY A 165 8.13 -15.59 -19.24
N GLY A 166 8.59 -14.32 -19.25
CA GLY A 166 9.25 -13.65 -20.38
C GLY A 166 8.35 -12.77 -21.22
N MET A 167 7.20 -12.34 -20.70
CA MET A 167 6.45 -11.24 -21.31
C MET A 167 7.26 -9.94 -21.18
N PRO A 168 7.32 -9.09 -22.23
CA PRO A 168 7.95 -7.78 -22.13
C PRO A 168 7.31 -6.97 -20.98
N GLN A 169 8.15 -6.36 -20.15
CA GLN A 169 7.73 -5.68 -18.94
C GLN A 169 6.71 -4.57 -19.20
N GLU A 170 6.97 -3.73 -20.21
CA GLU A 170 6.08 -2.63 -20.60
C GLU A 170 4.71 -3.16 -21.09
N GLU A 171 4.69 -4.26 -21.84
CA GLU A 171 3.44 -4.88 -22.30
C GLU A 171 2.61 -5.39 -21.11
N ALA A 172 3.26 -6.06 -20.15
CA ALA A 172 2.61 -6.58 -18.96
C ALA A 172 2.04 -5.46 -18.08
N PHE A 173 2.80 -4.39 -17.85
CA PHE A 173 2.33 -3.25 -17.05
C PHE A 173 1.21 -2.48 -17.74
N ASN A 174 1.31 -2.21 -19.03
CA ASN A 174 0.23 -1.54 -19.77
C ASN A 174 -1.09 -2.34 -19.74
N LEU A 175 -0.99 -3.67 -19.82
CA LEU A 175 -2.18 -4.54 -19.70
C LEU A 175 -2.74 -4.51 -18.26
N SER A 176 -1.89 -4.52 -17.26
CA SER A 176 -2.26 -4.37 -15.85
C SER A 176 -3.01 -3.06 -15.61
N ASP A 177 -2.43 -1.95 -16.04
CA ASP A 177 -3.01 -0.62 -15.84
C ASP A 177 -4.39 -0.48 -16.49
N LEU A 178 -4.54 -1.02 -17.71
CA LEU A 178 -5.82 -1.06 -18.42
C LEU A 178 -6.90 -1.75 -17.57
N TYR A 179 -6.59 -2.94 -17.02
CA TYR A 179 -7.56 -3.69 -16.24
C TYR A 179 -7.84 -3.08 -14.88
N ILE A 180 -6.82 -2.50 -14.21
CA ILE A 180 -7.00 -1.81 -12.93
C ILE A 180 -7.89 -0.57 -13.11
N GLN A 181 -7.69 0.24 -14.15
CA GLN A 181 -8.54 1.39 -14.45
C GLN A 181 -9.99 0.98 -14.75
N ARG A 182 -10.20 -0.12 -15.49
CA ARG A 182 -11.54 -0.66 -15.74
C ARG A 182 -12.18 -1.18 -14.45
N THR A 183 -11.41 -1.79 -13.56
CA THR A 183 -11.87 -2.24 -12.25
C THR A 183 -12.33 -1.06 -11.39
N ASP A 184 -11.57 0.04 -11.40
CA ASP A 184 -11.93 1.25 -10.65
C ASP A 184 -13.30 1.79 -11.08
N THR A 185 -13.56 1.87 -12.37
CA THR A 185 -14.81 2.41 -12.93
C THR A 185 -15.99 1.45 -12.91
N ALA A 186 -15.80 0.16 -12.60
CA ALA A 186 -16.88 -0.82 -12.53
C ALA A 186 -17.88 -0.48 -11.42
N VAL A 187 -19.16 -0.61 -11.72
CA VAL A 187 -20.28 -0.25 -10.82
C VAL A 187 -21.11 -1.44 -10.36
N SER A 188 -20.76 -2.66 -10.78
CA SER A 188 -21.46 -3.90 -10.38
C SER A 188 -20.53 -5.09 -10.25
N GLU A 189 -20.90 -6.05 -9.39
CA GLU A 189 -20.17 -7.31 -9.21
C GLU A 189 -20.06 -8.11 -10.53
N ALA A 190 -21.13 -8.12 -11.32
CA ALA A 190 -21.14 -8.79 -12.63
C ALA A 190 -20.05 -8.24 -13.57
N GLN A 191 -19.84 -6.91 -13.57
CA GLN A 191 -18.75 -6.30 -14.35
C GLN A 191 -17.39 -6.74 -13.84
N ILE A 192 -17.19 -6.87 -12.54
CA ILE A 192 -15.93 -7.34 -11.96
C ILE A 192 -15.64 -8.78 -12.36
N HIS A 193 -16.64 -9.67 -12.33
CA HIS A 193 -16.46 -11.06 -12.78
C HIS A 193 -16.11 -11.15 -14.27
N VAL A 194 -16.74 -10.33 -15.11
CA VAL A 194 -16.40 -10.25 -16.55
C VAL A 194 -14.95 -9.77 -16.74
N LEU A 195 -14.54 -8.71 -16.04
CA LEU A 195 -13.18 -8.17 -16.13
C LEU A 195 -12.14 -9.17 -15.63
N HIS A 196 -12.45 -9.91 -14.55
CA HIS A 196 -11.59 -10.97 -14.02
C HIS A 196 -11.32 -12.05 -15.08
N TYR A 197 -12.38 -12.58 -15.67
CA TYR A 197 -12.25 -13.57 -16.73
C TYR A 197 -11.48 -13.04 -17.95
N GLN A 198 -11.81 -11.84 -18.41
CA GLN A 198 -11.14 -11.20 -19.55
C GLN A 198 -9.64 -10.97 -19.29
N ALA A 199 -9.28 -10.48 -18.11
CA ALA A 199 -7.88 -10.27 -17.76
C ALA A 199 -7.08 -11.58 -17.84
N ILE A 200 -7.61 -12.66 -17.25
CA ILE A 200 -6.97 -13.99 -17.29
C ILE A 200 -6.81 -14.47 -18.74
N GLN A 201 -7.84 -14.34 -19.56
CA GLN A 201 -7.78 -14.77 -20.97
C GLN A 201 -6.78 -13.96 -21.78
N ASP A 202 -6.70 -12.65 -21.58
CA ASP A 202 -5.77 -11.78 -22.30
C ASP A 202 -4.31 -12.09 -21.92
N PHE A 203 -4.01 -12.22 -20.62
CA PHE A 203 -2.67 -12.62 -20.18
C PHE A 203 -2.28 -14.00 -20.71
N THR A 204 -3.19 -15.00 -20.60
CA THR A 204 -2.96 -16.36 -21.11
C THR A 204 -2.73 -16.36 -22.62
N GLY A 205 -3.54 -15.64 -23.38
CA GLY A 205 -3.44 -15.54 -24.84
C GLY A 205 -2.14 -14.89 -25.30
N LYS A 206 -1.66 -13.87 -24.57
CA LYS A 206 -0.36 -13.24 -24.83
C LYS A 206 0.79 -14.18 -24.52
N MET A 207 0.75 -14.88 -23.38
CA MET A 207 1.76 -15.87 -23.04
C MET A 207 1.83 -17.02 -24.04
N ARG A 208 0.69 -17.53 -24.50
CA ARG A 208 0.64 -18.57 -25.53
C ARG A 208 1.36 -18.11 -26.80
N ARG A 209 1.06 -16.92 -27.30
CA ARG A 209 1.75 -16.38 -28.50
C ARG A 209 3.25 -16.27 -28.31
N LEU A 210 3.70 -15.88 -27.12
CA LEU A 210 5.13 -15.82 -26.80
C LEU A 210 5.78 -17.20 -26.78
N GLN A 211 5.11 -18.21 -26.24
CA GLN A 211 5.62 -19.58 -26.22
C GLN A 211 5.67 -20.19 -27.63
N ASP A 212 4.65 -19.94 -28.46
CA ASP A 212 4.62 -20.40 -29.83
C ASP A 212 5.75 -19.79 -30.66
N ASN A 213 5.99 -18.48 -30.53
CA ASN A 213 7.10 -17.80 -31.23
C ASN A 213 8.47 -18.34 -30.82
N ARG A 214 8.66 -18.74 -29.55
CA ARG A 214 9.92 -19.31 -29.05
C ARG A 214 10.20 -20.72 -29.57
N ARG A 215 9.17 -21.47 -29.94
CA ARG A 215 9.32 -22.83 -30.53
C ARG A 215 9.77 -22.82 -31.97
N TRP A 216 9.61 -21.68 -32.67
CA TRP A 216 9.94 -21.55 -34.09
C TRP A 216 11.27 -20.79 -34.35
N CYS A 217 11.94 -20.33 -33.29
CA CYS A 217 13.30 -19.76 -33.31
C CYS A 217 14.35 -20.74 -32.81
#